data_32eaa05de29579d10ef06107cb0f84fb
#
_entry.id   32eaa05de29579d10ef06107cb0f84fb
#
_cell.length_a   1.000
_cell.length_b   1.000
_cell.length_c   1.000
_cell.angle_alpha   90.00
_cell.angle_beta   90.00
_cell.angle_gamma   90.00
#
_symmetry.space_group_name_H-M   'P 1'
#
loop_
_entity.id
_entity.type
_entity.pdbx_description
1 polymer ?
#
loop_
_entity_poly.entity_id
_entity_poly.type
_entity_poly.pdbx_seq_one_letter_code
_entity_poly.pdbx_strand_id
1 'polypeptide(L)'
;PIYILGILQSLESVKQSSENYSLHGFYYEHLINDALFHAVDNQKNIGFYRKFLTKLCYGFFYENRKSVSIDEFDEFHTKYCEEHDVYNIGKTEVKSTLKKSKLLLFDPEVTFGHKYVYYFFVAKYIADNLDKEDIQEIVKKLCKRIFKNEFANIIMFITHLSKSPMIINELINNANDIFREYEPNKLEDEIEDIELDGKVYIHNSGAKFGKI
;
A
#
# COMPACT_ATOMS: atom_id res chain seq x y z
N PRO A 1 -3.83 21.75 -4.42
CA PRO A 1 -3.88 22.33 -3.07
C PRO A 1 -4.33 21.31 -2.01
N ILE A 2 -5.36 20.49 -2.30
CA ILE A 2 -5.93 19.55 -1.31
C ILE A 2 -4.95 18.47 -0.85
N TYR A 3 -4.07 18.00 -1.75
CA TYR A 3 -3.02 17.02 -1.42
C TYR A 3 -1.96 17.60 -0.47
N ILE A 4 -1.61 18.87 -0.64
CA ILE A 4 -0.63 19.55 0.23
C ILE A 4 -1.22 19.72 1.63
N LEU A 5 -2.48 20.10 1.73
CA LEU A 5 -3.18 20.23 3.02
C LEU A 5 -3.27 18.88 3.74
N GLY A 6 -3.64 17.81 3.02
CA GLY A 6 -3.68 16.45 3.58
C GLY A 6 -2.31 15.96 4.05
N ILE A 7 -1.24 16.26 3.29
CA ILE A 7 0.13 15.96 3.72
C ILE A 7 0.52 16.74 4.98
N LEU A 8 0.18 18.02 5.06
CA LEU A 8 0.46 18.85 6.23
C LEU A 8 -0.30 18.35 7.47
N GLN A 9 -1.58 18.01 7.33
CA GLN A 9 -2.39 17.45 8.43
C GLN A 9 -1.84 16.09 8.89
N SER A 10 -1.40 15.22 7.96
CA SER A 10 -0.77 13.95 8.32
C SER A 10 0.59 14.13 9.00
N LEU A 11 1.38 15.15 8.60
CA LEU A 11 2.64 15.49 9.25
C LEU A 11 2.45 16.02 10.68
N GLU A 12 1.38 16.77 10.93
CA GLU A 12 1.04 17.23 12.30
C GLU A 12 0.67 16.06 13.21
N SER A 13 -0.06 15.06 12.68
CA SER A 13 -0.41 13.85 13.44
C SER A 13 0.79 12.95 13.70
N VAL A 14 1.75 12.87 12.76
CA VAL A 14 3.00 12.08 12.92
C VAL A 14 3.93 12.69 13.97
N LYS A 15 3.95 14.01 14.15
CA LYS A 15 4.74 14.63 15.22
C LYS A 15 4.36 14.20 16.63
N GLN A 16 3.14 13.65 16.80
CA GLN A 16 2.65 13.14 18.09
C GLN A 16 2.97 11.65 18.31
N SER A 17 3.38 10.91 17.26
CA SER A 17 3.75 9.49 17.36
C SER A 17 5.24 9.32 17.08
N SER A 18 6.01 8.89 18.09
CA SER A 18 7.47 8.69 18.02
C SER A 18 7.90 7.45 17.21
N GLU A 19 7.07 6.92 16.33
CA GLU A 19 7.36 5.71 15.57
C GLU A 19 7.66 6.04 14.10
N ASN A 20 8.72 5.39 13.56
CA ASN A 20 9.17 5.47 12.16
C ASN A 20 8.16 4.80 11.21
N TYR A 21 7.01 5.41 10.96
CA TYR A 21 6.06 4.98 9.94
C TYR A 21 6.51 5.47 8.57
N SER A 22 6.29 4.66 7.55
CA SER A 22 6.33 5.16 6.18
C SER A 22 5.29 6.27 6.04
N LEU A 23 5.74 7.50 5.86
CA LEU A 23 4.89 8.69 5.72
C LEU A 23 3.79 8.48 4.66
N HIS A 24 4.13 7.79 3.58
CA HIS A 24 3.21 7.50 2.49
C HIS A 24 2.10 6.50 2.90
N GLY A 25 2.47 5.42 3.61
CA GLY A 25 1.50 4.45 4.11
C GLY A 25 0.54 5.06 5.11
N PHE A 26 1.05 5.85 6.06
CA PHE A 26 0.26 6.56 7.05
C PHE A 26 -0.72 7.56 6.40
N TYR A 27 -0.28 8.32 5.41
CA TYR A 27 -1.12 9.27 4.69
C TYR A 27 -2.33 8.60 4.03
N TYR A 28 -2.13 7.50 3.30
CA TYR A 28 -3.24 6.80 2.65
C TYR A 28 -4.15 6.09 3.65
N GLU A 29 -3.61 5.52 4.71
CA GLU A 29 -4.44 4.95 5.78
C GLU A 29 -5.34 6.01 6.41
N HIS A 30 -4.81 7.21 6.68
CA HIS A 30 -5.58 8.32 7.19
C HIS A 30 -6.68 8.77 6.23
N LEU A 31 -6.36 8.95 4.95
CA LEU A 31 -7.34 9.33 3.93
C LEU A 31 -8.49 8.32 3.80
N ILE A 32 -8.19 7.02 3.82
CA ILE A 32 -9.20 5.96 3.73
C ILE A 32 -10.08 5.97 4.98
N ASN A 33 -9.48 6.10 6.16
CA ASN A 33 -10.22 6.15 7.43
C ASN A 33 -11.13 7.38 7.49
N ASP A 34 -10.62 8.54 7.08
CA ASP A 34 -11.37 9.79 7.04
C ASP A 34 -12.55 9.70 6.05
N ALA A 35 -12.32 9.16 4.85
CA ALA A 35 -13.37 8.94 3.86
C ALA A 35 -14.49 8.01 4.37
N LEU A 36 -14.13 6.93 5.09
CA LEU A 36 -15.11 6.05 5.74
C LEU A 36 -15.81 6.76 6.90
N PHE A 37 -15.08 7.48 7.74
CA PHE A 37 -15.65 8.19 8.89
C PHE A 37 -16.75 9.16 8.47
N HIS A 38 -16.53 9.92 7.42
CA HIS A 38 -17.52 10.89 6.91
C HIS A 38 -18.67 10.27 6.08
N ALA A 39 -18.48 9.04 5.60
CA ALA A 39 -19.49 8.38 4.78
C ALA A 39 -20.43 7.47 5.56
N VAL A 40 -19.95 6.86 6.65
CA VAL A 40 -20.68 5.91 7.48
C VAL A 40 -21.59 6.66 8.46
N ASP A 41 -22.88 6.43 8.38
CA ASP A 41 -23.85 7.10 9.25
C ASP A 41 -23.76 6.61 10.72
N ASN A 42 -23.56 5.29 10.91
CA ASN A 42 -23.32 4.72 12.23
C ASN A 42 -21.84 4.34 12.40
N GLN A 43 -21.09 5.12 13.16
CA GLN A 43 -19.65 4.95 13.36
C GLN A 43 -19.25 3.55 13.90
N LYS A 44 -20.16 2.85 14.57
CA LYS A 44 -19.93 1.47 15.03
C LYS A 44 -19.73 0.49 13.86
N ASN A 45 -20.22 0.84 12.67
CA ASN A 45 -20.13 0.01 11.46
C ASN A 45 -18.83 0.21 10.68
N ILE A 46 -17.95 1.15 11.02
CA ILE A 46 -16.66 1.38 10.30
C ILE A 46 -15.84 0.10 10.22
N GLY A 47 -15.79 -0.68 11.31
CA GLY A 47 -15.09 -1.96 11.36
C GLY A 47 -15.59 -2.96 10.31
N PHE A 48 -16.91 -3.01 10.07
CA PHE A 48 -17.49 -3.80 9.00
C PHE A 48 -16.96 -3.38 7.63
N TYR A 49 -17.05 -2.10 7.29
CA TYR A 49 -16.61 -1.60 5.97
C TYR A 49 -15.12 -1.87 5.71
N ARG A 50 -14.28 -1.72 6.73
CA ARG A 50 -12.84 -2.03 6.62
C ARG A 50 -12.61 -3.51 6.31
N LYS A 51 -13.23 -4.42 7.08
CA LYS A 51 -13.11 -5.87 6.88
C LYS A 51 -13.70 -6.31 5.54
N PHE A 52 -14.86 -5.77 5.19
CA PHE A 52 -15.53 -6.03 3.91
C PHE A 52 -14.63 -5.65 2.72
N LEU A 53 -14.10 -4.41 2.71
CA LEU A 53 -13.18 -3.95 1.67
C LEU A 53 -11.89 -4.78 1.63
N THR A 54 -11.36 -5.18 2.78
CA THR A 54 -10.17 -6.03 2.85
C THR A 54 -10.39 -7.37 2.14
N LYS A 55 -11.51 -8.04 2.40
CA LYS A 55 -11.86 -9.29 1.74
C LYS A 55 -12.16 -9.11 0.25
N LEU A 56 -12.92 -8.07 -0.10
CA LEU A 56 -13.27 -7.75 -1.48
C LEU A 56 -12.02 -7.49 -2.32
N CYS A 57 -11.13 -6.61 -1.86
CA CYS A 57 -9.90 -6.25 -2.58
C CYS A 57 -8.96 -7.43 -2.75
N TYR A 58 -8.85 -8.29 -1.73
CA TYR A 58 -8.05 -9.49 -1.85
C TYR A 58 -8.64 -10.50 -2.84
N GLY A 59 -9.97 -10.64 -2.90
CA GLY A 59 -10.65 -11.42 -3.93
C GLY A 59 -10.31 -10.95 -5.34
N PHE A 60 -10.40 -9.65 -5.59
CA PHE A 60 -9.96 -9.05 -6.86
C PHE A 60 -8.50 -9.35 -7.20
N PHE A 61 -7.62 -9.23 -6.21
CA PHE A 61 -6.20 -9.50 -6.36
C PHE A 61 -5.94 -10.97 -6.73
N TYR A 62 -6.57 -11.89 -6.00
CA TYR A 62 -6.41 -13.33 -6.19
C TYR A 62 -6.89 -13.79 -7.56
N GLU A 63 -8.01 -13.25 -8.04
CA GLU A 63 -8.61 -13.50 -9.35
C GLU A 63 -7.98 -12.68 -10.49
N ASN A 64 -7.02 -11.80 -10.17
CA ASN A 64 -6.40 -10.86 -11.10
C ASN A 64 -7.44 -10.00 -11.86
N ARG A 65 -8.48 -9.55 -11.16
CA ARG A 65 -9.56 -8.70 -11.68
C ARG A 65 -9.40 -7.25 -11.23
N LYS A 66 -9.97 -6.32 -11.99
CA LYS A 66 -9.96 -4.87 -11.65
C LYS A 66 -11.37 -4.31 -11.47
N SER A 67 -12.39 -5.07 -11.86
CA SER A 67 -13.79 -4.73 -11.72
C SER A 67 -14.63 -5.98 -11.52
N VAL A 68 -15.84 -5.80 -11.01
CA VAL A 68 -16.90 -6.81 -10.97
C VAL A 68 -18.21 -6.16 -11.37
N SER A 69 -19.16 -6.96 -11.84
CA SER A 69 -20.54 -6.49 -12.07
C SER A 69 -21.21 -6.11 -10.74
N ILE A 70 -22.28 -5.34 -10.82
CA ILE A 70 -23.07 -4.98 -9.64
C ILE A 70 -23.68 -6.23 -9.00
N ASP A 71 -24.10 -7.21 -9.82
CA ASP A 71 -24.68 -8.46 -9.34
C ASP A 71 -23.66 -9.32 -8.59
N GLU A 72 -22.43 -9.46 -9.12
CA GLU A 72 -21.33 -10.15 -8.42
C GLU A 72 -20.97 -9.47 -7.09
N PHE A 73 -20.99 -8.13 -7.05
CA PHE A 73 -20.80 -7.40 -5.80
C PHE A 73 -21.91 -7.71 -4.79
N ASP A 74 -23.16 -7.78 -5.25
CA ASP A 74 -24.32 -8.09 -4.39
C ASP A 74 -24.28 -9.55 -3.88
N GLU A 75 -23.82 -10.47 -4.69
CA GLU A 75 -23.56 -11.86 -4.29
C GLU A 75 -22.42 -11.93 -3.26
N PHE A 76 -21.31 -11.24 -3.51
CA PHE A 76 -20.21 -11.14 -2.56
C PHE A 76 -20.68 -10.58 -1.22
N HIS A 77 -21.46 -9.49 -1.21
CA HIS A 77 -22.02 -8.93 0.02
C HIS A 77 -22.87 -9.95 0.78
N THR A 78 -23.77 -10.66 0.08
CA THR A 78 -24.64 -11.66 0.71
C THR A 78 -23.79 -12.74 1.38
N LYS A 79 -22.85 -13.33 0.64
CA LYS A 79 -21.95 -14.37 1.13
C LYS A 79 -21.11 -13.89 2.32
N TYR A 80 -20.56 -12.66 2.22
CA TYR A 80 -19.79 -12.08 3.31
C TYR A 80 -20.60 -11.91 4.59
N CYS A 81 -21.84 -11.43 4.47
CA CYS A 81 -22.73 -11.24 5.62
C CYS A 81 -23.14 -12.58 6.26
N GLU A 82 -23.39 -13.61 5.46
CA GLU A 82 -23.67 -14.97 5.95
C GLU A 82 -22.46 -15.57 6.67
N GLU A 83 -21.24 -15.43 6.11
CA GLU A 83 -20.01 -15.95 6.71
C GLU A 83 -19.64 -15.28 8.05
N HIS A 84 -20.10 -14.05 8.27
CA HIS A 84 -19.73 -13.24 9.43
C HIS A 84 -20.89 -12.88 10.36
N ASP A 85 -22.07 -13.52 10.17
CA ASP A 85 -23.28 -13.28 10.95
C ASP A 85 -23.71 -11.80 11.02
N VAL A 86 -23.57 -11.07 9.91
CA VAL A 86 -23.91 -9.66 9.81
C VAL A 86 -25.22 -9.49 9.06
N TYR A 87 -26.29 -9.18 9.78
CA TYR A 87 -27.65 -9.06 9.20
C TYR A 87 -28.22 -7.65 9.25
N ASN A 88 -27.52 -6.71 9.86
CA ASN A 88 -28.01 -5.35 10.13
C ASN A 88 -27.50 -4.30 9.15
N ILE A 89 -26.70 -4.68 8.14
CA ILE A 89 -26.12 -3.77 7.14
C ILE A 89 -26.51 -4.27 5.74
N GLY A 90 -27.47 -3.57 5.12
CA GLY A 90 -28.03 -4.00 3.84
C GLY A 90 -27.17 -3.59 2.64
N LYS A 91 -27.35 -4.30 1.51
CA LYS A 91 -26.64 -4.06 0.22
C LYS A 91 -26.72 -2.59 -0.23
N THR A 92 -27.91 -1.98 -0.13
CA THR A 92 -28.16 -0.60 -0.53
C THR A 92 -27.35 0.37 0.34
N GLU A 93 -27.31 0.13 1.66
CA GLU A 93 -26.51 0.93 2.59
C GLU A 93 -25.03 0.82 2.25
N VAL A 94 -24.52 -0.40 2.02
CA VAL A 94 -23.10 -0.62 1.68
C VAL A 94 -22.73 0.11 0.38
N LYS A 95 -23.54 -0.05 -0.69
CA LYS A 95 -23.31 0.65 -1.96
C LYS A 95 -23.33 2.16 -1.78
N SER A 96 -24.33 2.69 -1.08
CA SER A 96 -24.46 4.13 -0.83
C SER A 96 -23.26 4.68 -0.08
N THR A 97 -22.84 4.02 0.99
CA THR A 97 -21.69 4.42 1.82
C THR A 97 -20.37 4.37 1.03
N LEU A 98 -20.12 3.27 0.31
CA LEU A 98 -18.88 3.12 -0.46
C LEU A 98 -18.82 4.05 -1.67
N LYS A 99 -19.97 4.42 -2.25
CA LYS A 99 -20.08 5.47 -3.27
C LYS A 99 -19.85 6.86 -2.66
N LYS A 100 -20.47 7.18 -1.53
CA LYS A 100 -20.34 8.46 -0.80
C LYS A 100 -18.89 8.70 -0.37
N SER A 101 -18.19 7.67 0.12
CA SER A 101 -16.77 7.72 0.48
C SER A 101 -15.84 7.82 -0.74
N LYS A 102 -16.33 7.60 -1.96
CA LYS A 102 -15.54 7.50 -3.19
C LYS A 102 -14.46 6.39 -3.16
N LEU A 103 -14.58 5.43 -2.26
CA LEU A 103 -13.68 4.28 -2.23
C LEU A 103 -14.00 3.30 -3.35
N LEU A 104 -15.30 3.14 -3.67
CA LEU A 104 -15.76 2.39 -4.83
C LEU A 104 -16.64 3.27 -5.73
N LEU A 105 -16.58 3.00 -7.03
CA LEU A 105 -17.44 3.53 -8.07
C LEU A 105 -18.37 2.42 -8.56
N PHE A 106 -19.61 2.76 -8.93
CA PHE A 106 -20.67 1.82 -9.30
C PHE A 106 -21.30 2.22 -10.65
N ASP A 107 -20.47 2.45 -11.68
CA ASP A 107 -20.95 2.84 -13.01
C ASP A 107 -19.90 2.58 -14.10
N PRO A 108 -20.14 1.69 -15.08
CA PRO A 108 -21.21 0.65 -15.13
C PRO A 108 -20.93 -0.57 -14.25
N GLU A 109 -19.70 -0.74 -13.83
CA GLU A 109 -19.22 -1.83 -12.97
C GLU A 109 -18.71 -1.27 -11.64
N VAL A 110 -18.50 -2.16 -10.69
CA VAL A 110 -17.87 -1.82 -9.43
C VAL A 110 -16.36 -1.79 -9.61
N THR A 111 -15.78 -0.62 -9.43
CA THR A 111 -14.35 -0.37 -9.54
C THR A 111 -13.84 0.45 -8.35
N PHE A 112 -12.52 0.55 -8.19
CA PHE A 112 -11.93 1.37 -7.13
C PHE A 112 -11.89 2.85 -7.53
N GLY A 113 -12.34 3.73 -6.65
CA GLY A 113 -12.28 5.18 -6.86
C GLY A 113 -10.85 5.70 -7.02
N HIS A 114 -9.90 5.01 -6.40
CA HIS A 114 -8.47 5.26 -6.55
C HIS A 114 -7.67 3.97 -6.39
N LYS A 115 -6.67 3.75 -7.24
CA LYS A 115 -5.83 2.53 -7.21
C LYS A 115 -5.15 2.24 -5.87
N TYR A 116 -4.80 3.29 -5.10
CA TYR A 116 -4.19 3.12 -3.78
C TYR A 116 -5.15 2.57 -2.72
N VAL A 117 -6.46 2.76 -2.87
CA VAL A 117 -7.47 2.11 -2.03
C VAL A 117 -7.38 0.60 -2.19
N TYR A 118 -7.33 0.13 -3.43
CA TYR A 118 -7.13 -1.29 -3.74
C TYR A 118 -5.82 -1.82 -3.17
N TYR A 119 -4.68 -1.15 -3.43
CA TYR A 119 -3.38 -1.58 -2.93
C TYR A 119 -3.33 -1.67 -1.41
N PHE A 120 -3.91 -0.68 -0.73
CA PHE A 120 -3.97 -0.64 0.73
C PHE A 120 -4.74 -1.83 1.31
N PHE A 121 -5.94 -2.13 0.79
CA PHE A 121 -6.76 -3.21 1.33
C PHE A 121 -6.23 -4.61 0.95
N VAL A 122 -5.62 -4.78 -0.22
CA VAL A 122 -4.86 -6.00 -0.55
C VAL A 122 -3.71 -6.19 0.44
N ALA A 123 -2.92 -5.15 0.66
CA ALA A 123 -1.83 -5.18 1.63
C ALA A 123 -2.31 -5.44 3.06
N LYS A 124 -3.45 -4.88 3.44
CA LYS A 124 -4.08 -5.13 4.75
C LYS A 124 -4.43 -6.59 4.94
N TYR A 125 -5.05 -7.23 3.93
CA TYR A 125 -5.34 -8.66 4.00
C TYR A 125 -4.07 -9.50 4.15
N ILE A 126 -3.06 -9.21 3.35
CA ILE A 126 -1.76 -9.92 3.39
C ILE A 126 -1.10 -9.71 4.76
N ALA A 127 -1.05 -8.49 5.26
CA ALA A 127 -0.45 -8.17 6.56
C ALA A 127 -1.13 -8.87 7.73
N ASP A 128 -2.47 -8.96 7.69
CA ASP A 128 -3.27 -9.62 8.73
C ASP A 128 -3.15 -11.16 8.69
N ASN A 129 -2.59 -11.74 7.63
CA ASN A 129 -2.48 -13.19 7.43
C ASN A 129 -1.05 -13.66 7.13
N LEU A 130 -0.03 -12.89 7.52
CA LEU A 130 1.39 -13.22 7.24
C LEU A 130 1.90 -14.50 7.90
N ASP A 131 1.17 -15.02 8.88
CA ASP A 131 1.42 -16.31 9.53
C ASP A 131 1.14 -17.52 8.63
N LYS A 132 0.37 -17.34 7.55
CA LYS A 132 -0.02 -18.38 6.63
C LYS A 132 1.02 -18.59 5.53
N GLU A 133 1.39 -19.84 5.26
CA GLU A 133 2.42 -20.19 4.25
C GLU A 133 2.06 -19.73 2.84
N ASP A 134 0.79 -19.88 2.45
CA ASP A 134 0.31 -19.44 1.14
C ASP A 134 0.44 -17.93 0.95
N ILE A 135 0.21 -17.14 2.01
CA ILE A 135 0.39 -15.68 1.99
C ILE A 135 1.87 -15.31 1.94
N GLN A 136 2.74 -16.03 2.65
CA GLN A 136 4.19 -15.82 2.57
C GLN A 136 4.71 -16.07 1.15
N GLU A 137 4.21 -17.10 0.46
CA GLU A 137 4.54 -17.36 -0.93
C GLU A 137 4.04 -16.25 -1.88
N ILE A 138 2.88 -15.65 -1.59
CA ILE A 138 2.41 -14.47 -2.33
C ILE A 138 3.37 -13.29 -2.11
N VAL A 139 3.79 -13.03 -0.88
CA VAL A 139 4.76 -11.95 -0.58
C VAL A 139 6.07 -12.16 -1.35
N LYS A 140 6.63 -13.37 -1.36
CA LYS A 140 7.83 -13.69 -2.14
C LYS A 140 7.64 -13.41 -3.63
N LYS A 141 6.47 -13.79 -4.20
CA LYS A 141 6.14 -13.51 -5.61
C LYS A 141 6.02 -12.02 -5.89
N LEU A 142 5.46 -11.23 -4.97
CA LEU A 142 5.38 -9.78 -5.08
C LEU A 142 6.78 -9.15 -5.04
N CYS A 143 7.63 -9.56 -4.10
CA CYS A 143 8.99 -9.08 -3.96
C CYS A 143 9.84 -9.36 -5.23
N LYS A 144 9.74 -10.55 -5.81
CA LYS A 144 10.41 -10.91 -7.09
C LYS A 144 9.97 -10.04 -8.27
N ARG A 145 8.81 -9.43 -8.19
CA ARG A 145 8.23 -8.59 -9.25
C ARG A 145 8.04 -7.14 -8.82
N ILE A 146 8.86 -6.66 -7.89
CA ILE A 146 8.76 -5.30 -7.33
C ILE A 146 8.91 -4.20 -8.39
N PHE A 147 9.48 -4.49 -9.55
CA PHE A 147 9.53 -3.56 -10.68
C PHE A 147 8.14 -3.20 -11.25
N LYS A 148 7.10 -3.97 -10.93
CA LYS A 148 5.72 -3.60 -11.25
C LYS A 148 5.20 -2.61 -10.23
N ASN A 149 4.76 -1.45 -10.68
CA ASN A 149 4.27 -0.36 -9.84
C ASN A 149 3.16 -0.80 -8.85
N GLU A 150 2.24 -1.67 -9.29
CA GLU A 150 1.21 -2.26 -8.42
C GLU A 150 1.83 -3.03 -7.24
N PHE A 151 2.78 -3.92 -7.53
CA PHE A 151 3.40 -4.77 -6.52
C PHE A 151 4.30 -3.97 -5.56
N ALA A 152 5.04 -3.00 -6.09
CA ALA A 152 5.83 -2.09 -5.27
C ALA A 152 4.96 -1.34 -4.23
N ASN A 153 3.80 -0.82 -4.67
CA ASN A 153 2.89 -0.13 -3.76
C ASN A 153 2.24 -1.09 -2.74
N ILE A 154 1.86 -2.30 -3.15
CA ILE A 154 1.33 -3.30 -2.22
C ILE A 154 2.41 -3.65 -1.17
N ILE A 155 3.65 -3.94 -1.58
CA ILE A 155 4.77 -4.22 -0.66
C ILE A 155 5.02 -3.06 0.30
N MET A 156 5.03 -1.82 -0.20
CA MET A 156 5.17 -0.63 0.65
C MET A 156 4.09 -0.58 1.73
N PHE A 157 2.82 -0.85 1.38
CA PHE A 157 1.74 -0.89 2.37
C PHE A 157 1.84 -2.09 3.32
N ILE A 158 2.26 -3.28 2.84
CA ILE A 158 2.46 -4.44 3.73
C ILE A 158 3.55 -4.12 4.77
N THR A 159 4.66 -3.51 4.35
CA THR A 159 5.75 -3.11 5.25
C THR A 159 5.27 -2.10 6.30
N HIS A 160 4.43 -1.15 5.90
CA HIS A 160 3.82 -0.18 6.81
C HIS A 160 2.88 -0.86 7.83
N LEU A 161 2.02 -1.77 7.38
CA LEU A 161 0.96 -2.36 8.21
C LEU A 161 1.45 -3.49 9.12
N SER A 162 2.41 -4.31 8.66
CA SER A 162 2.85 -5.51 9.39
C SER A 162 4.05 -5.29 10.28
N LYS A 163 4.93 -4.32 9.93
CA LYS A 163 6.25 -4.12 10.58
C LYS A 163 7.10 -5.41 10.60
N SER A 164 6.82 -6.36 9.71
CA SER A 164 7.47 -7.67 9.69
C SER A 164 8.86 -7.59 9.05
N PRO A 165 9.92 -8.05 9.72
CA PRO A 165 11.26 -8.11 9.14
C PRO A 165 11.36 -9.08 7.96
N MET A 166 10.44 -10.05 7.85
CA MET A 166 10.39 -11.02 6.74
C MET A 166 10.39 -10.33 5.37
N ILE A 167 9.60 -9.27 5.22
CA ILE A 167 9.44 -8.57 3.94
C ILE A 167 10.75 -7.88 3.54
N ILE A 168 11.40 -7.22 4.51
CA ILE A 168 12.69 -6.55 4.28
C ILE A 168 13.75 -7.58 3.92
N ASN A 169 13.81 -8.70 4.64
CA ASN A 169 14.75 -9.79 4.35
C ASN A 169 14.52 -10.37 2.94
N GLU A 170 13.27 -10.56 2.53
CA GLU A 170 12.94 -11.05 1.19
C GLU A 170 13.36 -10.05 0.11
N LEU A 171 13.20 -8.75 0.33
CA LEU A 171 13.66 -7.70 -0.58
C LEU A 171 15.19 -7.67 -0.70
N ILE A 172 15.90 -7.80 0.42
CA ILE A 172 17.37 -7.88 0.44
C ILE A 172 17.84 -9.11 -0.32
N ASN A 173 17.23 -10.28 -0.08
CA ASN A 173 17.57 -11.52 -0.77
C ASN A 173 17.36 -11.38 -2.29
N ASN A 174 16.23 -10.83 -2.72
CA ASN A 174 15.97 -10.60 -4.14
C ASN A 174 16.94 -9.58 -4.76
N ALA A 175 17.30 -8.51 -4.04
CA ALA A 175 18.30 -7.56 -4.50
C ALA A 175 19.67 -8.23 -4.69
N ASN A 176 20.10 -9.01 -3.71
CA ASN A 176 21.36 -9.77 -3.78
C ASN A 176 21.36 -10.78 -4.94
N ASP A 177 20.24 -11.44 -5.22
CA ASP A 177 20.12 -12.38 -6.36
C ASP A 177 20.22 -11.66 -7.71
N ILE A 178 19.60 -10.47 -7.83
CA ILE A 178 19.66 -9.67 -9.08
C ILE A 178 21.08 -9.17 -9.34
N PHE A 179 21.79 -8.75 -8.30
CA PHE A 179 23.13 -8.16 -8.40
C PHE A 179 24.25 -9.17 -8.11
N ARG A 180 23.94 -10.47 -8.05
CA ARG A 180 24.90 -11.52 -7.68
C ARG A 180 26.14 -11.58 -8.57
N GLU A 181 26.02 -11.19 -9.83
CA GLU A 181 27.12 -11.17 -10.81
C GLU A 181 27.90 -9.85 -10.80
N TYR A 182 27.46 -8.86 -10.02
CA TYR A 182 28.10 -7.56 -9.91
C TYR A 182 28.78 -7.42 -8.56
N GLU A 183 30.06 -7.08 -8.56
CA GLU A 183 30.75 -6.67 -7.33
C GLU A 183 30.19 -5.29 -6.88
N PRO A 184 29.88 -5.11 -5.58
CA PRO A 184 29.51 -3.79 -5.09
C PRO A 184 30.64 -2.80 -5.30
N ASN A 185 30.36 -1.66 -5.92
CA ASN A 185 31.31 -0.57 -5.98
C ASN A 185 31.69 -0.15 -4.56
N LYS A 186 32.95 -0.27 -4.23
CA LYS A 186 33.48 0.26 -2.97
C LYS A 186 33.68 1.74 -3.19
N LEU A 187 32.75 2.54 -2.70
CA LEU A 187 32.78 4.01 -2.77
C LEU A 187 34.09 4.61 -2.23
N GLU A 188 34.85 3.85 -1.43
CA GLU A 188 36.12 4.26 -0.84
C GLU A 188 37.31 4.09 -1.80
N ASP A 189 37.25 3.15 -2.76
CA ASP A 189 38.38 2.81 -3.64
C ASP A 189 38.25 3.41 -5.06
N GLU A 190 37.09 3.87 -5.48
CA GLU A 190 36.80 4.23 -6.88
C GLU A 190 36.58 5.73 -7.14
N ILE A 191 36.55 6.54 -6.08
CA ILE A 191 36.43 7.99 -6.23
C ILE A 191 37.77 8.64 -5.83
N GLU A 192 38.85 8.27 -6.53
CA GLU A 192 40.07 9.05 -6.35
C GLU A 192 39.93 10.40 -7.04
N ASP A 193 39.43 10.48 -8.25
CA ASP A 193 39.08 11.77 -8.91
C ASP A 193 38.15 11.49 -10.10
N ILE A 194 36.85 11.72 -9.96
CA ILE A 194 35.94 11.78 -11.10
C ILE A 194 35.99 13.20 -11.67
N GLU A 195 36.64 13.35 -12.81
CA GLU A 195 36.58 14.59 -13.59
C GLU A 195 35.24 14.61 -14.35
N LEU A 196 34.26 15.36 -13.85
CA LEU A 196 33.02 15.64 -14.55
C LEU A 196 33.25 16.85 -15.47
N ASP A 197 32.64 16.81 -16.65
CA ASP A 197 32.65 17.90 -17.63
C ASP A 197 32.39 19.23 -16.95
N GLY A 198 33.40 20.06 -16.83
CA GLY A 198 33.36 21.33 -16.12
C GLY A 198 34.12 21.36 -14.80
N LYS A 199 34.92 20.33 -14.50
CA LYS A 199 35.97 20.41 -13.47
C LYS A 199 35.43 20.46 -12.02
N VAL A 200 34.61 19.50 -11.67
CA VAL A 200 34.19 19.25 -10.29
C VAL A 200 34.95 18.02 -9.76
N TYR A 201 35.64 18.20 -8.63
CA TYR A 201 36.38 17.10 -7.98
C TYR A 201 35.65 16.63 -6.74
N ILE A 202 35.52 15.31 -6.57
CA ILE A 202 34.96 14.66 -5.37
C ILE A 202 36.10 13.90 -4.70
N HIS A 203 36.43 14.27 -3.44
CA HIS A 203 37.44 13.57 -2.65
C HIS A 203 36.85 12.66 -1.59
N ASN A 204 37.54 11.57 -1.25
CA ASN A 204 37.15 10.59 -0.21
C ASN A 204 36.89 11.21 1.18
N SER A 205 37.40 12.38 1.47
CA SER A 205 37.26 13.08 2.77
C SER A 205 36.05 14.01 2.84
N GLY A 206 35.14 14.00 1.85
CA GLY A 206 33.97 14.86 1.75
C GLY A 206 33.90 15.58 0.43
N ALA A 207 32.69 15.80 -0.05
CA ALA A 207 32.51 16.52 -1.32
C ALA A 207 33.00 17.96 -1.21
N LYS A 208 34.07 18.30 -1.92
CA LYS A 208 34.49 19.68 -2.14
C LYS A 208 34.13 20.08 -3.56
N PHE A 209 33.19 20.98 -3.71
CA PHE A 209 32.87 21.59 -4.98
C PHE A 209 33.84 22.76 -5.18
N GLY A 210 34.82 22.61 -6.08
CA GLY A 210 35.71 23.68 -6.47
C GLY A 210 35.44 24.10 -7.91
N LYS A 211 35.26 25.38 -8.14
CA LYS A 211 35.31 25.94 -9.49
C LYS A 211 36.76 26.33 -9.77
N ILE A 212 37.31 25.84 -10.84
CA ILE A 212 38.59 26.28 -11.37
C ILE A 212 38.38 27.44 -12.34
#